data_f6a442c0a65bef799451ea927e0ba849
#
_entry.id   f6a442c0a65bef799451ea927e0ba849
#
_cell.length_a   1.000
_cell.length_b   1.000
_cell.length_c   1.000
_cell.angle_alpha   90.00
_cell.angle_beta   90.00
_cell.angle_gamma   90.00
#
_symmetry.space_group_name_H-M   'P 1'
#
loop_
_entity.id
_entity.type
_entity.pdbx_description
1 polymer ?
#
loop_
_entity_poly.entity_id
_entity_poly.type
_entity_poly.pdbx_seq_one_letter_code
_entity_poly.pdbx_strand_id
1 'polypeptide(L)'
;GCMYFALQITHNYWFNLGHQVVWMAFFVLITYFELRERLLPSESWTMPETNDSVPVSEEKGLWGRIITALDNEEKWREASLNLNTLSDYLKSNRTYVGDAVKQNTGLTFNEYINQRRVNYMVEQLKRNPETSLPKLFAYVGYNQRTTAVRNFQKITGVTPAEFIESIKQ
;
A
#
# COMPACT_ATOMS: atom_id res chain seq x y z
N GLY A 1 -39.34 55.82 0.37
CA GLY A 1 -38.59 54.97 1.31
C GLY A 1 -38.80 53.49 1.08
N CYS A 2 -40.04 52.99 0.86
CA CYS A 2 -40.35 51.56 0.75
C CYS A 2 -39.78 50.84 -0.49
N MET A 3 -39.73 51.56 -1.61
CA MET A 3 -39.25 50.99 -2.89
C MET A 3 -37.73 50.70 -2.87
N TYR A 4 -36.96 51.54 -2.17
CA TYR A 4 -35.50 51.35 -2.01
C TYR A 4 -35.17 50.15 -1.10
N PHE A 5 -35.97 49.90 -0.08
CA PHE A 5 -35.81 48.78 0.85
C PHE A 5 -36.16 47.45 0.20
N ALA A 6 -37.18 47.44 -0.67
CA ALA A 6 -37.56 46.25 -1.44
C ALA A 6 -36.49 45.83 -2.44
N LEU A 7 -35.87 46.80 -3.13
CA LEU A 7 -34.75 46.55 -4.07
C LEU A 7 -33.51 46.01 -3.38
N GLN A 8 -33.21 46.45 -2.15
CA GLN A 8 -32.06 45.99 -1.36
C GLN A 8 -32.24 44.58 -0.85
N ILE A 9 -33.47 44.20 -0.43
CA ILE A 9 -33.82 42.83 0.00
C ILE A 9 -33.74 41.88 -1.18
N THR A 10 -34.27 42.24 -2.36
CA THR A 10 -34.23 41.39 -3.56
C THR A 10 -32.81 41.20 -4.08
N HIS A 11 -31.96 42.24 -4.01
CA HIS A 11 -30.57 42.14 -4.44
C HIS A 11 -29.77 41.21 -3.53
N ASN A 12 -29.92 41.28 -2.20
CA ASN A 12 -29.30 40.37 -1.26
C ASN A 12 -29.84 38.92 -1.39
N TYR A 13 -31.13 38.75 -1.69
CA TYR A 13 -31.74 37.44 -1.88
C TYR A 13 -31.14 36.72 -3.11
N TRP A 14 -31.05 37.40 -4.25
CA TRP A 14 -30.47 36.84 -5.47
C TRP A 14 -28.97 36.56 -5.33
N PHE A 15 -28.24 37.39 -4.59
CA PHE A 15 -26.84 37.18 -4.30
C PHE A 15 -26.62 35.94 -3.42
N ASN A 16 -27.43 35.78 -2.36
CA ASN A 16 -27.36 34.60 -1.50
C ASN A 16 -27.81 33.34 -2.23
N LEU A 17 -28.81 33.40 -3.05
CA LEU A 17 -29.27 32.27 -3.88
C LEU A 17 -28.17 31.85 -4.86
N GLY A 18 -27.54 32.79 -5.55
CA GLY A 18 -26.40 32.49 -6.43
C GLY A 18 -25.26 31.85 -5.73
N HIS A 19 -24.90 32.34 -4.53
CA HIS A 19 -23.85 31.75 -3.70
C HIS A 19 -24.18 30.30 -3.26
N GLN A 20 -25.45 30.03 -2.87
CA GLN A 20 -25.88 28.69 -2.51
C GLN A 20 -25.85 27.72 -3.70
N VAL A 21 -26.25 28.16 -4.89
CA VAL A 21 -26.18 27.33 -6.10
C VAL A 21 -24.76 26.98 -6.47
N VAL A 22 -23.82 27.93 -6.35
CA VAL A 22 -22.40 27.67 -6.60
C VAL A 22 -21.84 26.63 -5.61
N TRP A 23 -22.17 26.74 -4.32
CA TRP A 23 -21.73 25.75 -3.33
C TRP A 23 -22.34 24.37 -3.56
N MET A 24 -23.61 24.29 -3.91
CA MET A 24 -24.29 23.03 -4.27
C MET A 24 -23.62 22.38 -5.48
N ALA A 25 -23.35 23.16 -6.53
CA ALA A 25 -22.64 22.67 -7.71
C ALA A 25 -21.24 22.16 -7.36
N PHE A 26 -20.52 22.86 -6.49
CA PHE A 26 -19.19 22.46 -6.03
C PHE A 26 -19.23 21.15 -5.22
N PHE A 27 -20.20 20.97 -4.31
CA PHE A 27 -20.40 19.73 -3.59
C PHE A 27 -20.77 18.57 -4.51
N VAL A 28 -21.65 18.79 -5.48
CA VAL A 28 -22.01 17.76 -6.47
C VAL A 28 -20.78 17.36 -7.28
N LEU A 29 -19.94 18.32 -7.64
CA LEU A 29 -18.73 18.06 -8.42
C LEU A 29 -17.68 17.28 -7.61
N ILE A 30 -17.47 17.63 -6.35
CA ILE A 30 -16.58 16.86 -5.44
C ILE A 30 -17.13 15.44 -5.26
N THR A 31 -18.42 15.30 -4.95
CA THR A 31 -19.04 13.98 -4.76
C THR A 31 -18.97 13.15 -6.05
N TYR A 32 -19.14 13.77 -7.21
CA TYR A 32 -18.97 13.11 -8.51
C TYR A 32 -17.54 12.60 -8.71
N PHE A 33 -16.52 13.41 -8.38
CA PHE A 33 -15.12 12.99 -8.50
C PHE A 33 -14.77 11.86 -7.51
N GLU A 34 -15.22 11.96 -6.24
CA GLU A 34 -15.02 10.89 -5.25
C GLU A 34 -15.75 9.60 -5.65
N LEU A 35 -16.98 9.71 -6.17
CA LEU A 35 -17.75 8.56 -6.61
C LEU A 35 -17.14 7.95 -7.88
N ARG A 36 -16.64 8.77 -8.79
CA ARG A 36 -15.93 8.34 -9.99
C ARG A 36 -14.68 7.52 -9.64
N GLU A 37 -13.89 7.97 -8.67
CA GLU A 37 -12.70 7.22 -8.23
C GLU A 37 -13.07 5.90 -7.51
N ARG A 38 -14.26 5.84 -6.88
CA ARG A 38 -14.71 4.62 -6.18
C ARG A 38 -15.46 3.64 -7.06
N LEU A 39 -16.23 4.13 -8.04
CA LEU A 39 -17.09 3.30 -8.89
C LEU A 39 -16.48 2.94 -10.23
N LEU A 40 -15.60 3.78 -10.74
CA LEU A 40 -14.73 3.32 -11.81
C LEU A 40 -13.67 2.47 -11.11
N PRO A 41 -13.63 1.14 -11.37
CA PRO A 41 -12.41 0.41 -11.14
C PRO A 41 -11.36 1.28 -11.83
N SER A 42 -10.28 1.62 -11.10
CA SER A 42 -9.15 2.29 -11.73
C SER A 42 -9.04 1.63 -13.09
N GLU A 43 -9.42 2.37 -14.15
CA GLU A 43 -9.10 1.87 -15.48
C GLU A 43 -7.67 1.42 -15.30
N SER A 44 -7.51 0.11 -15.30
CA SER A 44 -6.19 -0.42 -15.45
C SER A 44 -5.63 0.45 -16.57
N TRP A 45 -4.71 1.33 -16.24
CA TRP A 45 -3.94 1.99 -17.25
C TRP A 45 -3.57 0.86 -18.20
N THR A 46 -4.40 0.67 -19.22
CA THR A 46 -3.98 -0.04 -20.40
C THR A 46 -2.89 0.86 -20.94
N MET A 47 -1.68 0.63 -20.43
CA MET A 47 -0.49 1.02 -21.15
C MET A 47 -0.78 0.67 -22.61
N PRO A 48 -0.44 1.55 -23.58
CA PRO A 48 -0.48 1.14 -24.97
C PRO A 48 0.13 -0.25 -24.98
N GLU A 49 -0.61 -1.24 -25.49
CA GLU A 49 -0.08 -2.56 -25.77
C GLU A 49 1.18 -2.37 -26.62
N THR A 50 2.30 -2.16 -25.91
CA THR A 50 3.55 -2.59 -26.46
C THR A 50 3.39 -4.09 -26.45
N ASN A 51 3.14 -4.61 -27.61
CA ASN A 51 2.99 -6.00 -27.96
C ASN A 51 4.36 -6.70 -27.82
N ASP A 52 4.98 -6.48 -26.64
CA ASP A 52 6.12 -7.22 -26.16
C ASP A 52 5.55 -8.27 -25.21
N SER A 53 4.98 -9.31 -25.81
CA SER A 53 4.85 -10.60 -25.16
C SER A 53 6.25 -11.01 -24.72
N VAL A 54 6.60 -10.67 -23.45
CA VAL A 54 7.83 -11.16 -22.85
C VAL A 54 7.78 -12.68 -22.94
N PRO A 55 8.77 -13.32 -23.58
CA PRO A 55 8.75 -14.78 -23.71
C PRO A 55 8.63 -15.40 -22.33
N VAL A 56 7.82 -16.43 -22.17
CA VAL A 56 7.60 -17.19 -20.92
C VAL A 56 8.93 -17.62 -20.25
N SER A 57 10.02 -17.65 -21.00
CA SER A 57 11.39 -17.88 -20.50
C SER A 57 11.96 -16.71 -19.70
N GLU A 58 11.59 -15.45 -20.01
CA GLU A 58 12.05 -14.27 -19.26
C GLU A 58 11.27 -14.07 -17.96
N GLU A 59 10.00 -14.44 -17.93
CA GLU A 59 9.20 -14.41 -16.69
C GLU A 59 9.74 -15.37 -15.63
N LYS A 60 10.11 -16.59 -16.01
CA LYS A 60 10.77 -17.55 -15.11
C LYS A 60 12.15 -17.04 -14.67
N GLY A 61 12.87 -16.35 -15.56
CA GLY A 61 14.14 -15.70 -15.24
C GLY A 61 13.98 -14.53 -14.26
N LEU A 62 12.91 -13.72 -14.42
CA LEU A 62 12.63 -12.59 -13.52
C LEU A 62 12.29 -13.04 -12.11
N TRP A 63 11.44 -14.06 -11.97
CA TRP A 63 11.10 -14.62 -10.66
C TRP A 63 12.35 -15.17 -9.93
N GLY A 64 13.22 -15.89 -10.66
CA GLY A 64 14.49 -16.35 -10.10
C GLY A 64 15.38 -15.21 -9.60
N ARG A 65 15.46 -14.09 -10.35
CA ARG A 65 16.21 -12.89 -9.94
C ARG A 65 15.58 -12.22 -8.71
N ILE A 66 14.25 -12.16 -8.64
CA ILE A 66 13.52 -11.64 -7.46
C ILE A 66 13.88 -12.48 -6.22
N ILE A 67 13.81 -13.81 -6.32
CA ILE A 67 14.13 -14.71 -5.21
C ILE A 67 15.61 -14.58 -4.82
N THR A 68 16.52 -14.51 -5.77
CA THR A 68 17.96 -14.32 -5.48
C THR A 68 18.19 -13.01 -4.70
N ALA A 69 17.58 -11.90 -5.13
CA ALA A 69 17.70 -10.62 -4.42
C ALA A 69 17.09 -10.68 -3.02
N LEU A 70 15.97 -11.36 -2.86
CA LEU A 70 15.28 -11.44 -1.58
C LEU A 70 15.93 -12.46 -0.63
N ASP A 71 16.36 -13.64 -1.11
CA ASP A 71 16.88 -14.72 -0.26
C ASP A 71 18.38 -14.61 -0.05
N ASN A 72 19.16 -14.46 -1.11
CA ASN A 72 20.62 -14.47 -1.00
C ASN A 72 21.18 -13.13 -0.55
N GLU A 73 20.58 -12.02 -1.01
CA GLU A 73 21.03 -10.68 -0.66
C GLU A 73 20.23 -10.06 0.49
N GLU A 74 19.22 -10.77 1.00
CA GLU A 74 18.37 -10.38 2.12
C GLU A 74 17.74 -8.98 1.99
N LYS A 75 17.49 -8.55 0.75
CA LYS A 75 16.91 -7.20 0.48
C LYS A 75 15.59 -6.95 1.18
N TRP A 76 14.85 -7.99 1.56
CA TRP A 76 13.62 -7.86 2.34
C TRP A 76 13.82 -7.18 3.71
N ARG A 77 15.06 -7.11 4.22
CA ARG A 77 15.42 -6.40 5.45
C ARG A 77 15.61 -4.90 5.26
N GLU A 78 15.79 -4.45 4.04
CA GLU A 78 15.95 -3.03 3.77
C GLU A 78 14.66 -2.28 4.09
N ALA A 79 14.72 -1.28 4.98
CA ALA A 79 13.55 -0.51 5.39
C ALA A 79 12.97 0.34 4.24
N SER A 80 13.80 0.70 3.27
CA SER A 80 13.44 1.43 2.06
C SER A 80 12.89 0.53 0.94
N LEU A 81 12.91 -0.81 1.12
CA LEU A 81 12.46 -1.71 0.08
C LEU A 81 10.98 -1.50 -0.23
N ASN A 82 10.73 -1.24 -1.49
CA ASN A 82 9.41 -1.16 -2.09
C ASN A 82 9.46 -1.70 -3.53
N LEU A 83 8.30 -1.81 -4.17
CA LEU A 83 8.24 -2.37 -5.52
C LEU A 83 9.09 -1.58 -6.54
N ASN A 84 9.16 -0.24 -6.42
CA ASN A 84 9.97 0.58 -7.31
C ASN A 84 11.47 0.32 -7.11
N THR A 85 11.94 0.37 -5.83
CA THR A 85 13.36 0.15 -5.52
C THR A 85 13.85 -1.24 -5.93
N LEU A 86 12.99 -2.28 -5.80
CA LEU A 86 13.34 -3.61 -6.29
C LEU A 86 13.35 -3.68 -7.82
N SER A 87 12.39 -3.03 -8.49
CA SER A 87 12.34 -3.00 -9.95
C SER A 87 13.56 -2.30 -10.54
N ASP A 88 13.95 -1.16 -9.96
CA ASP A 88 15.14 -0.41 -10.35
C ASP A 88 16.43 -1.27 -10.17
N TYR A 89 16.52 -1.95 -9.03
CA TYR A 89 17.61 -2.87 -8.72
C TYR A 89 17.72 -4.01 -9.76
N LEU A 90 16.58 -4.61 -10.08
CA LEU A 90 16.49 -5.69 -11.05
C LEU A 90 16.57 -5.20 -12.51
N LYS A 91 16.62 -3.88 -12.74
CA LYS A 91 16.53 -3.26 -14.08
C LYS A 91 15.33 -3.80 -14.87
N SER A 92 14.18 -3.85 -14.22
CA SER A 92 12.94 -4.38 -14.77
C SER A 92 11.78 -3.41 -14.56
N ASN A 93 10.69 -3.60 -15.28
CA ASN A 93 9.50 -2.79 -15.10
C ASN A 93 8.78 -3.18 -13.80
N ARG A 94 8.28 -2.17 -13.08
CA ARG A 94 7.50 -2.32 -11.85
C ARG A 94 6.31 -3.29 -12.01
N THR A 95 5.59 -3.19 -13.13
CA THR A 95 4.44 -4.04 -13.41
C THR A 95 4.87 -5.50 -13.50
N TYR A 96 5.91 -5.80 -14.26
CA TYR A 96 6.42 -7.17 -14.40
C TYR A 96 6.91 -7.77 -13.08
N VAL A 97 7.59 -6.98 -12.25
CA VAL A 97 8.01 -7.44 -10.92
C VAL A 97 6.81 -7.72 -10.01
N GLY A 98 5.80 -6.82 -10.02
CA GLY A 98 4.58 -7.00 -9.27
C GLY A 98 3.78 -8.23 -9.70
N ASP A 99 3.62 -8.42 -11.00
CA ASP A 99 2.90 -9.55 -11.59
C ASP A 99 3.64 -10.86 -11.33
N ALA A 100 4.97 -10.90 -11.48
CA ALA A 100 5.76 -12.08 -11.17
C ALA A 100 5.61 -12.51 -9.70
N VAL A 101 5.60 -11.57 -8.75
CA VAL A 101 5.33 -11.87 -7.35
C VAL A 101 3.92 -12.42 -7.18
N LYS A 102 2.91 -11.75 -7.75
CA LYS A 102 1.49 -12.15 -7.60
C LYS A 102 1.20 -13.51 -8.21
N GLN A 103 1.75 -13.80 -9.39
CA GLN A 103 1.57 -15.08 -10.07
C GLN A 103 2.20 -16.25 -9.32
N ASN A 104 3.39 -16.03 -8.74
CA ASN A 104 4.11 -17.10 -8.05
C ASN A 104 3.71 -17.29 -6.59
N THR A 105 3.15 -16.26 -5.94
CA THR A 105 2.83 -16.31 -4.49
C THR A 105 1.35 -16.09 -4.17
N GLY A 106 0.56 -15.58 -5.10
CA GLY A 106 -0.82 -15.15 -4.87
C GLY A 106 -0.94 -13.84 -4.07
N LEU A 107 0.17 -13.25 -3.64
CA LEU A 107 0.21 -12.07 -2.78
C LEU A 107 0.68 -10.84 -3.57
N THR A 108 0.26 -9.66 -3.11
CA THR A 108 0.90 -8.42 -3.55
C THR A 108 2.34 -8.36 -3.04
N PHE A 109 3.19 -7.57 -3.69
CA PHE A 109 4.59 -7.40 -3.27
C PHE A 109 4.72 -7.01 -1.78
N ASN A 110 3.91 -6.05 -1.33
CA ASN A 110 3.96 -5.60 0.07
C ASN A 110 3.52 -6.69 1.05
N GLU A 111 2.51 -7.47 0.72
CA GLU A 111 2.07 -8.60 1.54
C GLU A 111 3.14 -9.68 1.61
N TYR A 112 3.75 -10.00 0.49
CA TYR A 112 4.83 -10.99 0.41
C TYR A 112 6.04 -10.59 1.26
N ILE A 113 6.51 -9.34 1.16
CA ILE A 113 7.62 -8.85 1.99
C ILE A 113 7.25 -8.84 3.48
N ASN A 114 6.04 -8.36 3.83
CA ASN A 114 5.61 -8.36 5.23
C ASN A 114 5.48 -9.77 5.79
N GLN A 115 5.02 -10.73 5.00
CA GLN A 115 4.95 -12.13 5.43
C GLN A 115 6.34 -12.71 5.70
N ARG A 116 7.33 -12.42 4.85
CA ARG A 116 8.72 -12.83 5.07
C ARG A 116 9.29 -12.23 6.37
N ARG A 117 9.09 -10.92 6.58
CA ARG A 117 9.53 -10.23 7.79
C ARG A 117 8.92 -10.84 9.04
N VAL A 118 7.62 -11.08 9.03
CA VAL A 118 6.92 -11.68 10.17
C VAL A 118 7.35 -13.12 10.40
N ASN A 119 7.48 -13.94 9.36
CA ASN A 119 7.95 -15.32 9.50
C ASN A 119 9.34 -15.37 10.15
N TYR A 120 10.26 -14.49 9.72
CA TYR A 120 11.57 -14.38 10.35
C TYR A 120 11.46 -13.98 11.84
N MET A 121 10.60 -13.00 12.18
CA MET A 121 10.37 -12.62 13.57
C MET A 121 9.86 -13.81 14.41
N VAL A 122 8.89 -14.55 13.90
CA VAL A 122 8.33 -15.75 14.56
C VAL A 122 9.42 -16.78 14.83
N GLU A 123 10.29 -17.05 13.84
CA GLU A 123 11.41 -18.00 14.02
C GLU A 123 12.42 -17.53 15.07
N GLN A 124 12.78 -16.24 15.06
CA GLN A 124 13.71 -15.69 16.04
C GLN A 124 13.14 -15.71 17.45
N LEU A 125 11.87 -15.39 17.63
CA LEU A 125 11.19 -15.41 18.92
C LEU A 125 11.03 -16.85 19.45
N LYS A 126 10.79 -17.84 18.59
CA LYS A 126 10.79 -19.26 18.98
C LYS A 126 12.15 -19.74 19.44
N ARG A 127 13.24 -19.28 18.80
CA ARG A 127 14.62 -19.64 19.19
C ARG A 127 15.06 -18.96 20.47
N ASN A 128 14.69 -17.70 20.64
CA ASN A 128 15.05 -16.89 21.80
C ASN A 128 13.92 -15.92 22.17
N PRO A 129 13.02 -16.32 23.11
CA PRO A 129 11.91 -15.48 23.56
C PRO A 129 12.35 -14.18 24.27
N GLU A 130 13.59 -14.08 24.71
CA GLU A 130 14.14 -12.87 25.35
C GLU A 130 14.67 -11.84 24.36
N THR A 131 14.51 -12.09 23.07
CA THR A 131 14.96 -11.16 22.02
C THR A 131 14.25 -9.81 22.14
N SER A 132 15.03 -8.73 22.13
CA SER A 132 14.49 -7.37 22.17
C SER A 132 13.64 -7.07 20.93
N LEU A 133 12.32 -6.90 21.12
CA LEU A 133 11.37 -6.59 20.04
C LEU A 133 11.77 -5.35 19.22
N PRO A 134 12.19 -4.20 19.83
CA PRO A 134 12.61 -3.05 19.04
C PRO A 134 13.80 -3.34 18.13
N LYS A 135 14.78 -4.09 18.61
CA LYS A 135 15.94 -4.50 17.80
C LYS A 135 15.53 -5.44 16.67
N LEU A 136 14.63 -6.38 16.96
CA LEU A 136 14.13 -7.32 15.96
C LEU A 136 13.32 -6.60 14.87
N PHE A 137 12.45 -5.63 15.23
CA PHE A 137 11.70 -4.84 14.25
C PHE A 137 12.62 -4.05 13.32
N ALA A 138 13.63 -3.38 13.88
CA ALA A 138 14.62 -2.64 13.08
C ALA A 138 15.40 -3.59 12.16
N TYR A 139 15.80 -4.75 12.65
CA TYR A 139 16.55 -5.76 11.91
C TYR A 139 15.79 -6.28 10.67
N VAL A 140 14.49 -6.49 10.80
CA VAL A 140 13.66 -6.94 9.67
C VAL A 140 13.16 -5.79 8.78
N GLY A 141 13.64 -4.56 9.01
CA GLY A 141 13.36 -3.41 8.13
C GLY A 141 12.08 -2.65 8.43
N TYR A 142 11.55 -2.71 9.65
CA TYR A 142 10.46 -1.82 10.07
C TYR A 142 10.99 -0.55 10.71
N ASN A 143 10.65 0.61 10.12
CA ASN A 143 10.99 1.92 10.68
C ASN A 143 10.10 2.32 11.88
N GLN A 144 8.90 1.74 11.98
CA GLN A 144 7.92 2.08 13.01
C GLN A 144 7.43 0.82 13.73
N ARG A 145 7.47 0.86 15.06
CA ARG A 145 6.99 -0.22 15.93
C ARG A 145 5.51 -0.56 15.68
N THR A 146 4.67 0.46 15.50
CA THR A 146 3.23 0.29 15.25
C THR A 146 2.95 -0.50 13.98
N THR A 147 3.73 -0.26 12.92
CA THR A 147 3.63 -1.00 11.66
C THR A 147 4.08 -2.45 11.83
N ALA A 148 5.17 -2.69 12.55
CA ALA A 148 5.66 -4.04 12.84
C ALA A 148 4.62 -4.86 13.63
N VAL A 149 4.09 -4.31 14.73
CA VAL A 149 3.08 -4.97 15.58
C VAL A 149 1.81 -5.27 14.78
N ARG A 150 1.30 -4.30 13.99
CA ARG A 150 0.11 -4.48 13.17
C ARG A 150 0.26 -5.59 12.13
N ASN A 151 1.40 -5.63 11.42
CA ASN A 151 1.66 -6.67 10.43
C ASN A 151 1.87 -8.03 11.08
N PHE A 152 2.55 -8.10 12.22
CA PHE A 152 2.70 -9.33 13.00
C PHE A 152 1.33 -9.87 13.39
N GLN A 153 0.47 -9.04 14.00
CA GLN A 153 -0.87 -9.44 14.41
C GLN A 153 -1.76 -9.83 13.22
N LYS A 154 -1.67 -9.11 12.09
CA LYS A 154 -2.42 -9.44 10.87
C LYS A 154 -2.08 -10.84 10.36
N ILE A 155 -0.83 -11.26 10.47
CA ILE A 155 -0.32 -12.51 9.89
C ILE A 155 -0.44 -13.68 10.87
N THR A 156 -0.16 -13.45 12.17
CA THR A 156 -0.13 -14.51 13.20
C THR A 156 -1.41 -14.61 14.02
N GLY A 157 -2.28 -13.59 13.97
CA GLY A 157 -3.49 -13.50 14.77
C GLY A 157 -3.30 -12.91 16.17
N VAL A 158 -2.06 -12.84 16.67
CA VAL A 158 -1.72 -12.35 18.01
C VAL A 158 -0.63 -11.28 17.97
N THR A 159 -0.51 -10.48 19.00
CA THR A 159 0.57 -9.51 19.09
C THR A 159 1.91 -10.19 19.40
N PRO A 160 3.06 -9.56 19.09
CA PRO A 160 4.37 -10.12 19.44
C PRO A 160 4.55 -10.40 20.94
N ALA A 161 3.93 -9.60 21.83
CA ALA A 161 3.99 -9.81 23.27
C ALA A 161 3.20 -11.06 23.69
N GLU A 162 1.97 -11.19 23.24
CA GLU A 162 1.13 -12.38 23.47
C GLU A 162 1.78 -13.64 22.90
N PHE A 163 2.41 -13.54 21.72
CA PHE A 163 3.15 -14.65 21.13
C PHE A 163 4.31 -15.11 22.03
N ILE A 164 5.10 -14.17 22.58
CA ILE A 164 6.19 -14.49 23.50
C ILE A 164 5.66 -15.18 24.77
N GLU A 165 4.55 -14.69 25.32
CA GLU A 165 3.93 -15.31 26.49
C GLU A 165 3.49 -16.74 26.21
N SER A 166 2.91 -16.99 25.04
CA SER A 166 2.43 -18.33 24.65
C SER A 166 3.56 -19.36 24.45
N ILE A 167 4.78 -18.94 24.12
CA ILE A 167 5.92 -19.87 23.93
C ILE A 167 6.77 -20.06 25.18
N LYS A 168 6.54 -19.26 26.24
CA LYS A 168 7.22 -19.40 27.55
C LYS A 168 6.49 -20.35 28.51
N GLN A 169 5.24 -20.72 28.17
CA GLN A 169 4.45 -21.70 28.90
C GLN A 169 4.81 -23.13 28.49
#